data_8063b0f2f2d50b45b2dc3e36a22df8cd
#
_entry.id   8063b0f2f2d50b45b2dc3e36a22df8cd
#
_cell.length_a   1.000
_cell.length_b   1.000
_cell.length_c   1.000
_cell.angle_alpha   90.00
_cell.angle_beta   90.00
_cell.angle_gamma   90.00
#
_symmetry.space_group_name_H-M   'P 1'
#
loop_
_entity.id
_entity.type
_entity.pdbx_description
1 polymer ?
#
loop_
_entity_poly.entity_id
_entity_poly.type
_entity_poly.pdbx_seq_one_letter_code
_entity_poly.pdbx_strand_id
1 'polypeptide(L)'
;LTVLFYQNDSDSVNVAQGNLNTIGISSLSFPNANGITDGLQSGVRSSLEVSNDTAIVGSTSLPTSEEIRYRSYAAKAAQQRSVTRNDYEAYMYMMPAGFGSIKRAAVINDPSSSNRRLSVYVISEDGSGNLISSNSTIKQNVKQWLNKNKMLNDNIDIYDAKILNM
;
A
#
# COMPACT_ATOMS: atom_id res chain seq x y z
N LEU A 1 -5.21 13.85 18.53
CA LEU A 1 -4.45 13.40 17.36
C LEU A 1 -5.41 12.76 16.36
N THR A 2 -5.58 13.38 15.18
CA THR A 2 -6.38 12.81 14.10
C THR A 2 -5.46 12.01 13.20
N VAL A 3 -5.78 10.74 12.97
CA VAL A 3 -5.02 9.86 12.07
C VAL A 3 -5.88 9.58 10.84
N LEU A 4 -5.37 9.95 9.66
CA LEU A 4 -6.00 9.66 8.38
C LEU A 4 -5.29 8.46 7.73
N PHE A 5 -6.06 7.50 7.26
CA PHE A 5 -5.57 6.35 6.49
C PHE A 5 -6.62 5.93 5.46
N TYR A 6 -6.17 5.21 4.44
CA TYR A 6 -7.06 4.62 3.44
C TYR A 6 -7.25 3.14 3.73
N GLN A 7 -8.48 2.67 3.64
CA GLN A 7 -8.86 1.30 3.89
C GLN A 7 -9.48 0.68 2.64
N ASN A 8 -9.15 -0.58 2.37
CA ASN A 8 -9.75 -1.35 1.29
C ASN A 8 -11.01 -2.08 1.79
N ASP A 9 -12.06 -2.07 0.98
CA ASP A 9 -13.31 -2.78 1.28
C ASP A 9 -13.38 -4.16 0.62
N SER A 10 -12.39 -4.52 -0.21
CA SER A 10 -12.36 -5.76 -0.99
C SER A 10 -11.05 -6.52 -0.80
N ASP A 11 -11.11 -7.85 -0.84
CA ASP A 11 -9.96 -8.74 -0.77
C ASP A 11 -9.11 -8.71 -2.06
N SER A 12 -9.68 -8.26 -3.18
CA SER A 12 -9.01 -8.16 -4.47
C SER A 12 -9.15 -6.75 -5.03
N VAL A 13 -8.17 -5.90 -4.75
CA VAL A 13 -8.15 -4.49 -5.15
C VAL A 13 -6.99 -4.15 -6.09
N ASN A 14 -6.24 -5.15 -6.53
CA ASN A 14 -5.08 -4.93 -7.39
C ASN A 14 -5.53 -4.69 -8.83
N VAL A 15 -5.05 -3.60 -9.41
CA VAL A 15 -5.33 -3.22 -10.79
C VAL A 15 -4.01 -2.83 -11.46
N ALA A 16 -3.73 -3.40 -12.64
CA ALA A 16 -2.55 -3.06 -13.40
C ALA A 16 -2.62 -1.62 -13.93
N GLN A 17 -1.46 -1.05 -14.23
CA GLN A 17 -1.37 0.27 -14.87
C GLN A 17 -2.17 0.29 -16.18
N GLY A 18 -2.94 1.34 -16.41
CA GLY A 18 -3.74 1.54 -17.63
C GLY A 18 -5.03 0.70 -17.72
N ASN A 19 -5.32 -0.16 -16.73
CA ASN A 19 -6.53 -1.00 -16.78
C ASN A 19 -7.80 -0.28 -16.31
N LEU A 20 -7.68 0.83 -15.61
CA LEU A 20 -8.83 1.69 -15.32
C LEU A 20 -9.06 2.64 -16.49
N ASN A 21 -9.67 2.15 -17.54
CA ASN A 21 -9.91 2.88 -18.80
C ASN A 21 -11.40 2.99 -19.18
N THR A 22 -12.30 2.52 -18.32
CA THR A 22 -13.73 2.53 -18.58
C THR A 22 -14.47 3.44 -17.62
N ILE A 23 -15.26 4.36 -18.13
CA ILE A 23 -16.09 5.26 -17.37
C ILE A 23 -17.51 4.68 -17.32
N GLY A 24 -17.95 4.23 -16.14
CA GLY A 24 -19.29 3.66 -15.96
C GLY A 24 -20.37 4.74 -15.96
N ILE A 25 -20.19 5.81 -15.18
CA ILE A 25 -21.11 6.93 -15.08
C ILE A 25 -20.31 8.22 -15.02
N SER A 26 -20.64 9.18 -15.86
CA SER A 26 -20.06 10.53 -15.80
C SER A 26 -21.16 11.57 -15.57
N SER A 27 -20.92 12.48 -14.62
CA SER A 27 -21.78 13.66 -14.39
C SER A 27 -20.95 14.91 -14.60
N LEU A 28 -21.17 15.60 -15.70
CA LEU A 28 -20.54 16.86 -16.03
C LEU A 28 -21.57 17.98 -15.97
N SER A 29 -21.35 18.98 -15.12
CA SER A 29 -22.16 20.18 -15.06
C SER A 29 -21.44 21.34 -15.79
N PHE A 30 -22.21 22.09 -16.58
CA PHE A 30 -21.72 23.23 -17.31
C PHE A 30 -22.35 24.50 -16.69
N PRO A 31 -21.62 25.27 -15.86
CA PRO A 31 -22.17 26.42 -15.15
C PRO A 31 -22.77 27.51 -16.08
N ASN A 32 -22.23 27.60 -17.31
CA ASN A 32 -22.70 28.57 -18.34
C ASN A 32 -23.29 27.83 -19.56
N ALA A 33 -24.17 26.87 -19.33
CA ALA A 33 -24.75 26.04 -20.39
C ALA A 33 -25.49 26.84 -21.47
N ASN A 34 -26.05 28.03 -21.16
CA ASN A 34 -26.79 28.88 -22.12
C ASN A 34 -25.93 29.42 -23.29
N GLY A 35 -24.60 29.39 -23.18
CA GLY A 35 -23.66 29.79 -24.23
C GLY A 35 -23.02 28.64 -24.99
N ILE A 36 -23.30 27.38 -24.61
CA ILE A 36 -22.67 26.20 -25.16
C ILE A 36 -23.72 25.33 -25.86
N THR A 37 -23.53 25.06 -27.14
CA THR A 37 -24.44 24.22 -27.91
C THR A 37 -24.41 22.76 -27.40
N ASP A 38 -25.53 22.04 -27.47
CA ASP A 38 -25.63 20.65 -27.05
C ASP A 38 -24.60 19.73 -27.73
N GLY A 39 -24.24 20.04 -28.98
CA GLY A 39 -23.19 19.33 -29.71
C GLY A 39 -21.81 19.47 -29.08
N LEU A 40 -21.45 20.66 -28.58
CA LEU A 40 -20.19 20.88 -27.89
C LEU A 40 -20.18 20.20 -26.50
N GLN A 41 -21.30 20.25 -25.78
CA GLN A 41 -21.42 19.54 -24.51
C GLN A 41 -21.28 18.02 -24.69
N SER A 42 -21.91 17.50 -25.73
CA SER A 42 -21.79 16.08 -26.10
C SER A 42 -20.37 15.71 -26.51
N GLY A 43 -19.69 16.56 -27.28
CA GLY A 43 -18.30 16.40 -27.66
C GLY A 43 -17.36 16.34 -26.45
N VAL A 44 -17.53 17.23 -25.46
CA VAL A 44 -16.76 17.21 -24.24
C VAL A 44 -17.00 15.93 -23.42
N ARG A 45 -18.25 15.46 -23.33
CA ARG A 45 -18.55 14.22 -22.63
C ARG A 45 -17.93 13.00 -23.29
N SER A 46 -17.91 12.96 -24.63
CA SER A 46 -17.33 11.84 -25.39
C SER A 46 -15.80 11.86 -25.43
N SER A 47 -15.18 13.01 -25.17
CA SER A 47 -13.71 13.13 -25.09
C SER A 47 -13.13 12.83 -23.70
N LEU A 48 -13.98 12.49 -22.73
CA LEU A 48 -13.52 12.17 -21.38
C LEU A 48 -12.82 10.82 -21.38
N GLU A 49 -11.55 10.84 -21.05
CA GLU A 49 -10.72 9.65 -20.87
C GLU A 49 -10.25 9.54 -19.43
N VAL A 50 -10.12 8.31 -18.95
CA VAL A 50 -9.58 8.01 -17.63
C VAL A 50 -8.53 6.93 -17.74
N SER A 51 -7.43 7.07 -17.04
CA SER A 51 -6.43 6.02 -16.88
C SER A 51 -5.75 6.13 -15.53
N ASN A 52 -5.21 5.03 -15.04
CA ASN A 52 -4.34 5.04 -13.89
C ASN A 52 -2.86 4.96 -14.33
N ASP A 53 -2.06 5.94 -13.96
CA ASP A 53 -0.65 6.05 -14.33
C ASP A 53 0.24 5.04 -13.61
N THR A 54 -0.21 4.53 -12.47
CA THR A 54 0.51 3.53 -11.67
C THR A 54 -0.42 2.38 -11.30
N ALA A 55 0.16 1.19 -11.12
CA ALA A 55 -0.61 0.05 -10.63
C ALA A 55 -1.19 0.34 -9.24
N ILE A 56 -2.45 -0.06 -9.05
CA ILE A 56 -3.10 -0.05 -7.75
C ILE A 56 -2.82 -1.37 -7.08
N VAL A 57 -2.23 -1.34 -5.90
CA VAL A 57 -1.89 -2.53 -5.11
C VAL A 57 -2.48 -2.38 -3.72
N GLY A 58 -3.01 -3.43 -3.18
CA GLY A 58 -3.65 -3.40 -1.86
C GLY A 58 -3.91 -4.78 -1.29
N SER A 59 -3.84 -5.82 -2.09
CA SER A 59 -3.95 -7.21 -1.66
C SER A 59 -2.71 -8.01 -2.07
N THR A 60 -2.51 -9.15 -1.42
CA THR A 60 -1.45 -10.12 -1.74
C THR A 60 -2.05 -11.51 -1.82
N SER A 61 -1.39 -12.39 -2.56
CA SER A 61 -1.78 -13.80 -2.62
C SER A 61 -1.75 -14.43 -1.22
N LEU A 62 -2.59 -15.43 -1.00
CA LEU A 62 -2.66 -16.14 0.28
C LEU A 62 -1.30 -16.76 0.61
N PRO A 63 -0.84 -16.64 1.86
CA PRO A 63 0.42 -17.24 2.29
C PRO A 63 0.31 -18.77 2.31
N THR A 64 1.44 -19.44 2.08
CA THR A 64 1.53 -20.89 2.21
C THR A 64 1.39 -21.35 3.67
N SER A 65 1.07 -22.62 3.89
CA SER A 65 0.97 -23.18 5.25
C SER A 65 2.27 -23.02 6.04
N GLU A 66 3.43 -23.09 5.39
CA GLU A 66 4.73 -22.88 6.02
C GLU A 66 4.98 -21.42 6.39
N GLU A 67 4.60 -20.50 5.51
CA GLU A 67 4.65 -19.07 5.82
C GLU A 67 3.74 -18.72 6.99
N ILE A 68 2.52 -19.28 7.04
CA ILE A 68 1.60 -19.08 8.17
C ILE A 68 2.23 -19.59 9.46
N ARG A 69 2.84 -20.78 9.44
CA ARG A 69 3.51 -21.35 10.61
C ARG A 69 4.62 -20.44 11.10
N TYR A 70 5.51 -20.02 10.21
CA TYR A 70 6.62 -19.12 10.54
C TYR A 70 6.13 -17.79 11.11
N ARG A 71 5.16 -17.15 10.44
CA ARG A 71 4.57 -15.89 10.88
C ARG A 71 3.87 -16.02 12.24
N SER A 72 3.21 -17.13 12.51
CA SER A 72 2.55 -17.40 13.80
C SER A 72 3.54 -17.49 14.96
N TYR A 73 4.68 -18.15 14.76
CA TYR A 73 5.76 -18.17 15.76
C TYR A 73 6.33 -16.79 16.02
N ALA A 74 6.63 -16.04 14.97
CA ALA A 74 7.17 -14.70 15.07
C ALA A 74 6.18 -13.75 15.78
N ALA A 75 4.90 -13.80 15.42
CA ALA A 75 3.84 -13.01 16.05
C ALA A 75 3.70 -13.31 17.55
N LYS A 76 3.76 -14.62 17.93
CA LYS A 76 3.71 -15.03 19.35
C LYS A 76 4.93 -14.53 20.12
N ALA A 77 6.12 -14.60 19.52
CA ALA A 77 7.36 -14.15 20.14
C ALA A 77 7.37 -12.61 20.35
N ALA A 78 6.82 -11.85 19.42
CA ALA A 78 6.76 -10.39 19.49
C ALA A 78 5.85 -9.84 20.60
N GLN A 79 4.89 -10.63 21.11
CA GLN A 79 3.97 -10.24 22.19
C GLN A 79 3.32 -8.87 22.02
N GLN A 80 2.94 -8.53 20.78
CA GLN A 80 2.33 -7.24 20.39
C GLN A 80 3.21 -6.00 20.66
N ARG A 81 4.52 -6.16 20.69
CA ARG A 81 5.49 -5.06 20.83
C ARG A 81 6.65 -5.29 19.86
N SER A 82 7.17 -4.21 19.30
CA SER A 82 8.29 -4.27 18.36
C SER A 82 9.56 -3.76 19.04
N VAL A 83 10.43 -4.68 19.43
CA VAL A 83 11.72 -4.41 20.09
C VAL A 83 12.89 -4.81 19.17
N THR A 84 12.81 -5.98 18.57
CA THR A 84 13.81 -6.49 17.64
C THR A 84 13.40 -6.24 16.18
N ARG A 85 14.32 -6.38 15.24
CA ARG A 85 14.02 -6.30 13.80
C ARG A 85 12.95 -7.32 13.40
N ASN A 86 13.08 -8.54 13.89
CA ASN A 86 12.13 -9.61 13.60
C ASN A 86 10.72 -9.32 14.14
N ASP A 87 10.62 -8.62 15.27
CA ASP A 87 9.32 -8.21 15.82
C ASP A 87 8.66 -7.19 14.88
N TYR A 88 9.43 -6.21 14.36
CA TYR A 88 8.91 -5.25 13.39
C TYR A 88 8.44 -5.94 12.10
N GLU A 89 9.20 -6.91 11.59
CA GLU A 89 8.81 -7.71 10.42
C GLU A 89 7.53 -8.51 10.69
N ALA A 90 7.47 -9.21 11.83
CA ALA A 90 6.28 -9.96 12.24
C ALA A 90 5.05 -9.04 12.35
N TYR A 91 5.23 -7.86 12.94
CA TYR A 91 4.14 -6.92 13.14
C TYR A 91 3.61 -6.33 11.83
N MET A 92 4.47 -6.13 10.82
CA MET A 92 4.04 -5.75 9.48
C MET A 92 3.14 -6.80 8.83
N TYR A 93 3.46 -8.08 8.97
CA TYR A 93 2.61 -9.17 8.43
C TYR A 93 1.31 -9.38 9.21
N MET A 94 1.17 -8.81 10.40
CA MET A 94 -0.06 -8.80 11.19
C MET A 94 -0.98 -7.62 10.83
N MET A 95 -0.58 -6.75 9.91
CA MET A 95 -1.40 -5.62 9.49
C MET A 95 -2.71 -6.11 8.88
N PRO A 96 -3.87 -5.59 9.32
CA PRO A 96 -5.17 -5.96 8.75
C PRO A 96 -5.23 -5.65 7.24
N ALA A 97 -5.82 -6.56 6.47
CA ALA A 97 -5.93 -6.44 5.02
C ALA A 97 -6.60 -5.14 4.55
N GLY A 98 -7.52 -4.58 5.36
CA GLY A 98 -8.15 -3.29 5.08
C GLY A 98 -7.17 -2.11 4.94
N PHE A 99 -5.98 -2.20 5.51
CA PHE A 99 -4.92 -1.19 5.36
C PHE A 99 -4.00 -1.43 4.15
N GLY A 100 -4.27 -2.46 3.38
CA GLY A 100 -3.42 -2.98 2.34
C GLY A 100 -2.56 -4.14 2.84
N SER A 101 -1.87 -4.82 1.92
CA SER A 101 -1.05 -5.98 2.23
C SER A 101 0.37 -5.80 1.70
N ILE A 102 1.32 -6.44 2.38
CA ILE A 102 2.73 -6.45 2.02
C ILE A 102 3.11 -7.90 1.69
N LYS A 103 3.72 -8.11 0.54
CA LYS A 103 4.20 -9.45 0.15
C LYS A 103 5.50 -9.80 0.86
N ARG A 104 6.45 -8.87 0.86
CA ARG A 104 7.75 -9.02 1.52
C ARG A 104 8.09 -7.75 2.30
N ALA A 105 8.74 -7.93 3.43
CA ALA A 105 9.25 -6.85 4.25
C ALA A 105 10.59 -7.22 4.85
N ALA A 106 11.47 -6.24 5.02
CA ALA A 106 12.75 -6.39 5.71
C ALA A 106 13.05 -5.13 6.52
N VAL A 107 13.64 -5.30 7.69
CA VAL A 107 14.02 -4.20 8.57
C VAL A 107 15.53 -4.18 8.75
N ILE A 108 16.14 -3.04 8.48
CA ILE A 108 17.59 -2.84 8.60
C ILE A 108 17.83 -1.67 9.56
N ASN A 109 18.74 -1.87 10.52
CA ASN A 109 19.22 -0.77 11.35
C ASN A 109 20.26 0.02 10.56
N ASP A 110 20.18 1.34 10.64
CA ASP A 110 21.23 2.22 10.14
C ASP A 110 22.35 2.33 11.20
N PRO A 111 23.50 1.67 10.99
CA PRO A 111 24.60 1.70 11.97
C PRO A 111 25.29 3.05 12.05
N SER A 112 25.09 3.93 11.07
CA SER A 112 25.69 5.27 11.02
C SER A 112 24.91 6.33 11.81
N SER A 113 23.69 6.00 12.21
CA SER A 113 22.82 6.91 12.95
C SER A 113 23.01 6.74 14.46
N SER A 114 23.32 7.83 15.16
CA SER A 114 23.35 7.88 16.63
C SER A 114 21.98 7.65 17.26
N ASN A 115 20.92 7.94 16.53
CA ASN A 115 19.55 7.65 16.89
C ASN A 115 19.14 6.31 16.30
N ARG A 116 18.31 5.56 17.03
CA ARG A 116 17.79 4.28 16.56
C ARG A 116 16.86 4.47 15.36
N ARG A 117 17.46 4.56 14.17
CA ARG A 117 16.75 4.71 12.90
C ARG A 117 16.62 3.33 12.24
N LEU A 118 15.38 2.96 11.97
CA LEU A 118 15.02 1.71 11.30
C LEU A 118 14.60 2.01 9.87
N SER A 119 15.33 1.46 8.91
CA SER A 119 14.94 1.47 7.49
C SER A 119 14.11 0.23 7.20
N VAL A 120 12.85 0.44 6.88
CA VAL A 120 11.88 -0.61 6.57
C VAL A 120 11.70 -0.67 5.06
N TYR A 121 12.04 -1.79 4.47
CA TYR A 121 11.89 -2.05 3.04
C TYR A 121 10.66 -2.91 2.80
N VAL A 122 9.79 -2.49 1.91
CA VAL A 122 8.54 -3.18 1.59
C VAL A 122 8.41 -3.46 0.10
N ILE A 123 7.75 -4.56 -0.22
CA ILE A 123 7.41 -4.98 -1.58
C ILE A 123 5.96 -5.43 -1.60
N SER A 124 5.22 -4.95 -2.58
CA SER A 124 3.84 -5.35 -2.87
C SER A 124 3.78 -6.37 -4.01
N GLU A 125 2.60 -6.86 -4.28
CA GLU A 125 2.31 -7.82 -5.34
C GLU A 125 1.23 -7.22 -6.26
N ASP A 126 1.37 -7.42 -7.57
CA ASP A 126 0.34 -7.03 -8.54
C ASP A 126 -0.77 -8.09 -8.66
N GLY A 127 -1.79 -7.81 -9.48
CA GLY A 127 -2.89 -8.74 -9.73
C GLY A 127 -2.46 -10.03 -10.47
N SER A 128 -1.26 -10.07 -11.02
CA SER A 128 -0.67 -11.22 -11.72
C SER A 128 0.32 -12.02 -10.86
N GLY A 129 0.52 -11.62 -9.60
CA GLY A 129 1.44 -12.27 -8.66
C GLY A 129 2.90 -11.81 -8.77
N ASN A 130 3.21 -10.79 -9.59
CA ASN A 130 4.57 -10.27 -9.69
C ASN A 130 4.85 -9.28 -8.56
N LEU A 131 6.12 -9.24 -8.15
CA LEU A 131 6.58 -8.28 -7.15
C LEU A 131 6.72 -6.90 -7.76
N ILE A 132 6.14 -5.90 -7.12
CA ILE A 132 6.20 -4.50 -7.54
C ILE A 132 6.45 -3.57 -6.36
N SER A 133 6.85 -2.34 -6.65
CA SER A 133 7.00 -1.29 -5.63
C SER A 133 5.66 -0.95 -4.99
N SER A 134 5.69 -0.69 -3.68
CA SER A 134 4.51 -0.31 -2.93
C SER A 134 4.12 1.15 -3.22
N ASN A 135 2.83 1.45 -3.31
CA ASN A 135 2.38 2.82 -3.48
C ASN A 135 2.55 3.64 -2.17
N SER A 136 2.45 4.95 -2.28
CA SER A 136 2.62 5.87 -1.14
C SER A 136 1.58 5.64 -0.04
N THR A 137 0.36 5.26 -0.40
CA THR A 137 -0.73 4.98 0.54
C THR A 137 -0.41 3.80 1.44
N ILE A 138 0.06 2.68 0.85
CA ILE A 138 0.46 1.50 1.63
C ILE A 138 1.62 1.84 2.56
N LYS A 139 2.64 2.58 2.07
CA LYS A 139 3.77 3.01 2.91
C LYS A 139 3.32 3.86 4.09
N GLN A 140 2.38 4.77 3.89
CA GLN A 140 1.79 5.57 4.97
C GLN A 140 1.02 4.71 5.97
N ASN A 141 0.19 3.77 5.49
CA ASN A 141 -0.55 2.86 6.34
C ASN A 141 0.37 1.97 7.19
N VAL A 142 1.44 1.44 6.58
CA VAL A 142 2.47 0.68 7.29
C VAL A 142 3.13 1.52 8.37
N LYS A 143 3.51 2.76 8.06
CA LYS A 143 4.11 3.66 9.04
C LYS A 143 3.18 3.92 10.21
N GLN A 144 1.91 4.15 9.96
CA GLN A 144 0.91 4.35 11.01
C GLN A 144 0.67 3.09 11.84
N TRP A 145 0.67 1.92 11.19
CA TRP A 145 0.53 0.64 11.87
C TRP A 145 1.69 0.36 12.80
N LEU A 146 2.93 0.52 12.32
CA LEU A 146 4.15 0.32 13.11
C LEU A 146 4.27 1.32 14.27
N ASN A 147 3.84 2.55 14.08
CA ASN A 147 3.87 3.58 15.12
C ASN A 147 3.05 3.25 16.37
N LYS A 148 2.08 2.33 16.27
CA LYS A 148 1.27 1.90 17.41
C LYS A 148 2.07 1.09 18.44
N ASN A 149 3.06 0.31 17.97
CA ASN A 149 3.75 -0.68 18.80
C ASN A 149 5.28 -0.53 18.76
N LYS A 150 5.80 0.56 18.18
CA LYS A 150 7.23 0.85 18.15
C LYS A 150 7.77 1.24 19.53
N MET A 151 9.07 1.08 19.72
CA MET A 151 9.76 1.65 20.85
C MET A 151 9.79 3.19 20.78
N LEU A 152 9.78 3.85 21.93
CA LEU A 152 9.70 5.31 22.01
C LEU A 152 10.83 6.02 21.23
N ASN A 153 12.04 5.46 21.28
CA ASN A 153 13.24 6.03 20.66
C ASN A 153 13.44 5.61 19.20
N ASP A 154 12.57 4.74 18.65
CA ASP A 154 12.75 4.26 17.28
C ASP A 154 12.13 5.25 16.30
N ASN A 155 12.93 5.64 15.30
CA ASN A 155 12.46 6.38 14.14
C ASN A 155 12.38 5.43 12.94
N ILE A 156 11.22 5.42 12.27
CA ILE A 156 10.91 4.47 11.20
C ILE A 156 10.79 5.23 9.89
N ASP A 157 11.63 4.87 8.92
CA ASP A 157 11.54 5.32 7.54
C ASP A 157 11.22 4.12 6.63
N ILE A 158 10.28 4.33 5.69
CA ILE A 158 9.79 3.26 4.82
C ILE A 158 10.24 3.53 3.38
N TYR A 159 10.85 2.51 2.79
CA TYR A 159 11.41 2.54 1.44
C TYR A 159 10.86 1.37 0.60
N ASP A 160 10.91 1.54 -0.71
CA ASP A 160 10.72 0.42 -1.62
C ASP A 160 12.00 -0.41 -1.69
N ALA A 161 11.88 -1.72 -1.67
CA ALA A 161 13.01 -2.59 -1.93
C ALA A 161 13.28 -2.69 -3.44
N LYS A 162 14.54 -2.86 -3.80
CA LYS A 162 14.94 -3.08 -5.19
C LYS A 162 14.62 -4.52 -5.61
N ILE A 163 13.84 -4.68 -6.66
CA ILE A 163 13.50 -5.97 -7.24
C ILE A 163 14.55 -6.31 -8.30
N LEU A 164 15.17 -7.48 -8.17
CA LEU A 164 16.09 -8.04 -9.14
C LEU A 164 15.46 -9.31 -9.71
N ASN A 165 15.15 -9.30 -10.99
CA ASN A 165 14.73 -10.49 -11.73
C ASN A 165 15.99 -11.20 -12.26
N MET A 166 16.20 -12.42 -11.84
CA MET A 166 17.28 -13.29 -12.31
C MET A 166 16.73 -14.34 -13.25
#